data_b320c642e6d25960b0d5fd7b8547b796
#
_entry.id   b320c642e6d25960b0d5fd7b8547b796
#
_cell.length_a   1.000
_cell.length_b   1.000
_cell.length_c   1.000
_cell.angle_alpha   90.00
_cell.angle_beta   90.00
_cell.angle_gamma   90.00
#
_symmetry.space_group_name_H-M   'P 1'
#
loop_
_entity.id
_entity.type
_entity.pdbx_description
1 polymer ?
#
loop_
_entity_poly.entity_id
_entity_poly.type
_entity_poly.pdbx_seq_one_letter_code
_entity_poly.pdbx_strand_id
1 'polypeptide(L)'
;MSIPLDPEKTLKLARYDHLNKTAVPGQILFAGSSLMEQFPVHEFQLGAGLSSIIYNRGVGGFTTAEMLEHMETCVYALKPARIFLNIGTNDMNPADYRKEELMARYEKMVQEILAHLPGVQLTLLAYYPVNHEAAPDDSWFFYRTNERIHEANKAVEALAEKYHL
;
A
#
# COMPACT_ATOMS: atom_id res chain seq x y z
N MET A 1 -21.97 -0.45 -3.37
CA MET A 1 -21.71 0.75 -4.19
C MET A 1 -20.21 0.96 -4.19
N SER A 2 -19.59 1.18 -5.37
CA SER A 2 -18.16 1.48 -5.45
C SER A 2 -17.84 2.86 -4.84
N ILE A 3 -16.66 2.99 -4.26
CA ILE A 3 -16.17 4.26 -3.72
C ILE A 3 -15.86 5.18 -4.90
N PRO A 4 -16.43 6.40 -4.97
CA PRO A 4 -16.08 7.35 -6.02
C PRO A 4 -14.62 7.77 -5.88
N LEU A 5 -13.83 7.53 -6.93
CA LEU A 5 -12.43 7.99 -6.99
C LEU A 5 -12.34 9.38 -7.59
N ASP A 6 -11.36 10.15 -7.15
CA ASP A 6 -11.01 11.38 -7.83
C ASP A 6 -10.41 11.11 -9.23
N PRO A 7 -10.44 12.10 -10.13
CA PRO A 7 -9.97 11.91 -11.51
C PRO A 7 -8.50 11.49 -11.61
N GLU A 8 -7.63 11.93 -10.71
CA GLU A 8 -6.20 11.59 -10.72
C GLU A 8 -5.99 10.11 -10.40
N LYS A 9 -6.65 9.59 -9.37
CA LYS A 9 -6.62 8.16 -9.02
C LYS A 9 -7.16 7.30 -10.16
N THR A 10 -8.27 7.74 -10.77
CA THR A 10 -8.87 7.05 -11.92
C THR A 10 -7.89 6.96 -13.09
N LEU A 11 -7.21 8.06 -13.42
CA LEU A 11 -6.23 8.09 -14.50
C LEU A 11 -5.02 7.17 -14.20
N LYS A 12 -4.54 7.15 -12.96
CA LYS A 12 -3.45 6.26 -12.52
C LYS A 12 -3.81 4.80 -12.68
N LEU A 13 -5.00 4.41 -12.25
CA LEU A 13 -5.48 3.03 -12.40
C LEU A 13 -5.59 2.63 -13.87
N ALA A 14 -6.16 3.46 -14.72
CA ALA A 14 -6.22 3.20 -16.16
C ALA A 14 -4.83 3.05 -16.79
N ARG A 15 -3.86 3.85 -16.33
CA ARG A 15 -2.45 3.70 -16.74
C ARG A 15 -1.88 2.36 -16.27
N TYR A 16 -2.14 1.95 -15.04
CA TYR A 16 -1.67 0.66 -14.52
C TYR A 16 -2.30 -0.52 -15.26
N ASP A 17 -3.59 -0.47 -15.57
CA ASP A 17 -4.25 -1.49 -16.39
C ASP A 17 -3.60 -1.62 -17.78
N HIS A 18 -3.19 -0.50 -18.36
CA HIS A 18 -2.46 -0.54 -19.63
C HIS A 18 -1.07 -1.17 -19.48
N LEU A 19 -0.30 -0.77 -18.46
CA LEU A 19 1.05 -1.29 -18.20
C LEU A 19 1.03 -2.78 -17.81
N ASN A 20 0.01 -3.23 -17.10
CA ASN A 20 -0.13 -4.62 -16.68
C ASN A 20 -0.25 -5.59 -17.85
N LYS A 21 -0.72 -5.13 -19.03
CA LYS A 21 -0.83 -5.98 -20.24
C LYS A 21 0.52 -6.53 -20.72
N THR A 22 1.60 -5.86 -20.38
CA THR A 22 2.98 -6.23 -20.78
C THR A 22 3.84 -6.62 -19.58
N ALA A 23 3.26 -6.70 -18.39
CA ALA A 23 4.01 -7.06 -17.19
C ALA A 23 4.44 -8.53 -17.23
N VAL A 24 5.66 -8.80 -16.78
CA VAL A 24 6.21 -10.15 -16.63
C VAL A 24 5.77 -10.70 -15.27
N PRO A 25 5.06 -11.83 -15.21
CA PRO A 25 4.66 -12.44 -13.93
C PRO A 25 5.85 -12.89 -13.08
N GLY A 26 5.61 -13.10 -11.79
CA GLY A 26 6.60 -13.66 -10.88
C GLY A 26 7.68 -12.68 -10.40
N GLN A 27 7.46 -11.38 -10.58
CA GLN A 27 8.42 -10.34 -10.23
C GLN A 27 8.13 -9.72 -8.85
N ILE A 28 8.87 -8.69 -8.49
CA ILE A 28 8.71 -7.95 -7.24
C ILE A 28 7.72 -6.81 -7.44
N LEU A 29 6.79 -6.64 -6.50
CA LEU A 29 5.80 -5.58 -6.50
C LEU A 29 5.92 -4.71 -5.25
N PHE A 30 5.97 -3.41 -5.43
CA PHE A 30 5.73 -2.40 -4.41
C PHE A 30 4.32 -1.86 -4.60
N ALA A 31 3.44 -2.05 -3.62
CA ALA A 31 2.03 -1.64 -3.68
C ALA A 31 1.64 -0.83 -2.45
N GLY A 32 0.71 0.11 -2.61
CA GLY A 32 0.25 0.95 -1.51
C GLY A 32 -0.23 2.32 -1.94
N SER A 33 0.01 3.32 -1.07
CA SER A 33 -0.42 4.70 -1.32
C SER A 33 0.73 5.59 -1.83
N SER A 34 0.69 6.89 -1.55
CA SER A 34 1.68 7.87 -2.01
C SER A 34 3.11 7.56 -1.59
N LEU A 35 3.32 6.96 -0.42
CA LEU A 35 4.66 6.58 0.04
C LEU A 35 5.29 5.52 -0.87
N MET A 36 4.49 4.59 -1.40
CA MET A 36 4.96 3.65 -2.41
C MET A 36 5.06 4.29 -3.78
N GLU A 37 4.06 5.08 -4.20
CA GLU A 37 4.07 5.76 -5.49
C GLU A 37 5.33 6.61 -5.69
N GLN A 38 5.71 7.37 -4.66
CA GLN A 38 6.83 8.30 -4.69
C GLN A 38 8.18 7.64 -4.37
N PHE A 39 8.18 6.40 -3.92
CA PHE A 39 9.43 5.70 -3.61
C PHE A 39 10.22 5.42 -4.88
N PRO A 40 11.44 5.98 -5.02
CA PRO A 40 12.23 5.88 -6.25
C PRO A 40 12.92 4.52 -6.37
N VAL A 41 12.13 3.45 -6.27
CA VAL A 41 12.62 2.06 -6.21
C VAL A 41 13.47 1.67 -7.41
N HIS A 42 13.17 2.24 -8.59
CA HIS A 42 13.94 1.94 -9.80
C HIS A 42 15.35 2.56 -9.79
N GLU A 43 15.50 3.74 -9.18
CA GLU A 43 16.82 4.36 -9.00
C GLU A 43 17.65 3.54 -8.01
N PHE A 44 17.06 3.12 -6.91
CA PHE A 44 17.73 2.23 -5.94
C PHE A 44 18.08 0.88 -6.55
N GLN A 45 17.19 0.30 -7.34
CA GLN A 45 17.44 -0.93 -8.07
C GLN A 45 18.68 -0.82 -8.97
N LEU A 46 18.77 0.25 -9.76
CA LEU A 46 19.90 0.52 -10.64
C LEU A 46 21.18 0.75 -9.83
N GLY A 47 21.12 1.58 -8.78
CA GLY A 47 22.26 1.87 -7.93
C GLY A 47 22.82 0.65 -7.19
N ALA A 48 21.95 -0.31 -6.84
CA ALA A 48 22.33 -1.56 -6.20
C ALA A 48 22.75 -2.68 -7.19
N GLY A 49 22.65 -2.42 -8.50
CA GLY A 49 22.99 -3.42 -9.52
C GLY A 49 22.06 -4.64 -9.54
N LEU A 50 20.81 -4.51 -9.08
CA LEU A 50 19.85 -5.60 -9.03
C LEU A 50 19.27 -5.89 -10.41
N SER A 51 19.30 -7.15 -10.83
CA SER A 51 18.75 -7.62 -12.11
C SER A 51 17.24 -7.98 -12.03
N SER A 52 16.66 -8.01 -10.84
CA SER A 52 15.23 -8.32 -10.65
C SER A 52 14.35 -7.24 -11.28
N ILE A 53 13.24 -7.63 -11.88
CA ILE A 53 12.22 -6.66 -12.31
C ILE A 53 11.41 -6.23 -11.09
N ILE A 54 11.25 -4.93 -10.92
CA ILE A 54 10.45 -4.36 -9.84
C ILE A 54 9.34 -3.51 -10.45
N TYR A 55 8.11 -3.78 -10.04
CA TYR A 55 6.94 -2.97 -10.38
C TYR A 55 6.52 -2.12 -9.19
N ASN A 56 6.11 -0.88 -9.47
CA ASN A 56 5.49 -0.01 -8.49
C ASN A 56 4.04 0.26 -8.92
N ARG A 57 3.09 -0.04 -8.01
CA ARG A 57 1.65 0.21 -8.17
C ARG A 57 1.10 0.99 -6.98
N GLY A 58 1.88 1.90 -6.44
CA GLY A 58 1.41 2.89 -5.46
C GLY A 58 0.44 3.87 -6.10
N VAL A 59 -0.63 4.23 -5.37
CA VAL A 59 -1.61 5.24 -5.78
C VAL A 59 -1.75 6.29 -4.69
N GLY A 60 -1.36 7.52 -4.96
CA GLY A 60 -1.42 8.62 -4.01
C GLY A 60 -2.82 8.82 -3.43
N GLY A 61 -2.89 9.02 -2.12
CA GLY A 61 -4.15 9.21 -1.43
C GLY A 61 -5.00 7.95 -1.21
N PHE A 62 -4.60 6.77 -1.67
CA PHE A 62 -5.37 5.54 -1.44
C PHE A 62 -5.52 5.24 0.04
N THR A 63 -6.74 4.89 0.41
CA THR A 63 -7.12 4.25 1.66
C THR A 63 -7.15 2.73 1.50
N THR A 64 -7.25 2.01 2.61
CA THR A 64 -7.42 0.54 2.57
C THR A 64 -8.71 0.13 1.88
N ALA A 65 -9.77 0.93 1.99
CA ALA A 65 -11.05 0.67 1.34
C ALA A 65 -10.94 0.79 -0.19
N GLU A 66 -10.32 1.86 -0.68
CA GLU A 66 -10.08 2.05 -2.12
C GLU A 66 -9.14 0.96 -2.68
N MET A 67 -8.08 0.60 -1.93
CA MET A 67 -7.17 -0.47 -2.36
C MET A 67 -7.90 -1.81 -2.53
N LEU A 68 -8.80 -2.18 -1.61
CA LEU A 68 -9.59 -3.40 -1.70
C LEU A 68 -10.47 -3.47 -2.96
N GLU A 69 -11.01 -2.34 -3.41
CA GLU A 69 -11.80 -2.29 -4.64
C GLU A 69 -10.95 -2.41 -5.92
N HIS A 70 -9.63 -2.18 -5.82
CA HIS A 70 -8.72 -2.14 -6.98
C HIS A 70 -7.56 -3.14 -6.90
N MET A 71 -7.73 -4.21 -6.13
CA MET A 71 -6.70 -5.26 -5.96
C MET A 71 -6.31 -5.93 -7.27
N GLU A 72 -7.24 -6.08 -8.22
CA GLU A 72 -6.92 -6.65 -9.54
C GLU A 72 -5.87 -5.81 -10.25
N THR A 73 -6.11 -4.50 -10.37
CA THR A 73 -5.20 -3.57 -11.04
C THR A 73 -3.87 -3.39 -10.31
N CYS A 74 -3.94 -3.27 -8.97
CA CYS A 74 -2.77 -2.91 -8.17
C CYS A 74 -1.91 -4.11 -7.76
N VAL A 75 -2.46 -5.33 -7.78
CA VAL A 75 -1.77 -6.52 -7.27
C VAL A 75 -1.91 -7.73 -8.18
N TYR A 76 -3.15 -8.21 -8.43
CA TYR A 76 -3.34 -9.56 -8.97
C TYR A 76 -2.95 -9.69 -10.45
N ALA A 77 -3.22 -8.69 -11.27
CA ALA A 77 -2.87 -8.70 -12.69
C ALA A 77 -1.37 -8.91 -12.96
N LEU A 78 -0.51 -8.56 -12.00
CA LEU A 78 0.94 -8.70 -12.10
C LEU A 78 1.44 -10.10 -11.71
N LYS A 79 0.63 -10.88 -11.01
CA LYS A 79 1.00 -12.20 -10.46
C LYS A 79 2.39 -12.18 -9.80
N PRO A 80 2.65 -11.30 -8.85
CA PRO A 80 3.98 -11.14 -8.27
C PRO A 80 4.40 -12.34 -7.43
N ALA A 81 5.70 -12.64 -7.40
CA ALA A 81 6.27 -13.61 -6.47
C ALA A 81 6.57 -13.01 -5.09
N ARG A 82 6.79 -11.69 -5.04
CA ARG A 82 7.04 -10.96 -3.79
C ARG A 82 6.32 -9.62 -3.81
N ILE A 83 5.71 -9.27 -2.68
CA ILE A 83 5.00 -8.00 -2.49
C ILE A 83 5.55 -7.28 -1.26
N PHE A 84 5.83 -5.98 -1.41
CA PHE A 84 6.03 -5.04 -0.32
C PHE A 84 4.82 -4.11 -0.27
N LEU A 85 4.03 -4.18 0.81
CA LEU A 85 2.76 -3.47 0.95
C LEU A 85 2.84 -2.40 2.03
N ASN A 86 2.54 -1.14 1.67
CA ASN A 86 2.38 -0.03 2.61
C ASN A 86 1.08 0.73 2.30
N ILE A 87 0.02 0.45 3.04
CA ILE A 87 -1.31 1.04 2.85
C ILE A 87 -1.97 1.29 4.22
N GLY A 88 -2.80 2.33 4.33
CA GLY A 88 -3.55 2.64 5.55
C GLY A 88 -3.15 3.95 6.21
N THR A 89 -2.08 4.59 5.75
CA THR A 89 -1.66 5.89 6.28
C THR A 89 -2.75 6.95 6.09
N ASN A 90 -3.45 6.95 4.97
CA ASN A 90 -4.53 7.89 4.69
C ASN A 90 -5.81 7.61 5.47
N ASP A 91 -6.02 6.38 5.90
CA ASP A 91 -7.13 5.99 6.79
C ASP A 91 -7.03 6.68 8.17
N MET A 92 -5.82 7.08 8.58
CA MET A 92 -5.57 7.75 9.86
C MET A 92 -5.77 9.27 9.83
N ASN A 93 -6.05 9.86 8.65
CA ASN A 93 -6.26 11.32 8.51
C ASN A 93 -7.58 11.82 9.07
N PRO A 94 -8.71 11.12 8.98
CA PRO A 94 -9.97 11.62 9.51
C PRO A 94 -9.97 11.69 11.04
N ALA A 95 -10.74 12.65 11.57
CA ALA A 95 -10.93 12.81 13.01
C ALA A 95 -11.56 11.57 13.65
N ASP A 96 -12.50 10.95 12.95
CA ASP A 96 -13.27 9.77 13.36
C ASP A 96 -12.57 8.44 12.99
N TYR A 97 -11.28 8.47 12.77
CA TYR A 97 -10.47 7.27 12.53
C TYR A 97 -10.70 6.18 13.57
N ARG A 98 -10.89 4.96 13.10
CA ARG A 98 -11.05 3.76 13.94
C ARG A 98 -10.04 2.70 13.51
N LYS A 99 -9.16 2.38 14.43
CA LYS A 99 -8.09 1.39 14.20
C LYS A 99 -8.66 0.02 13.82
N GLU A 100 -9.74 -0.38 14.46
CA GLU A 100 -10.41 -1.67 14.23
C GLU A 100 -10.92 -1.80 12.79
N GLU A 101 -11.45 -0.71 12.23
CA GLU A 101 -11.92 -0.68 10.83
C GLU A 101 -10.77 -0.73 9.83
N LEU A 102 -9.70 0.02 10.10
CA LEU A 102 -8.47 -0.06 9.32
C LEU A 102 -7.95 -1.50 9.30
N MET A 103 -7.78 -2.10 10.47
CA MET A 103 -7.20 -3.43 10.59
C MET A 103 -8.08 -4.53 10.01
N ALA A 104 -9.40 -4.41 10.12
CA ALA A 104 -10.32 -5.36 9.48
C ALA A 104 -10.18 -5.34 7.94
N ARG A 105 -10.05 -4.14 7.33
CA ARG A 105 -9.79 -4.01 5.89
C ARG A 105 -8.40 -4.51 5.50
N TYR A 106 -7.40 -4.21 6.32
CA TYR A 106 -6.02 -4.65 6.07
C TYR A 106 -5.92 -6.18 6.14
N GLU A 107 -6.50 -6.80 7.15
CA GLU A 107 -6.52 -8.26 7.30
C GLU A 107 -7.25 -8.93 6.13
N LYS A 108 -8.40 -8.38 5.72
CA LYS A 108 -9.11 -8.87 4.53
C LYS A 108 -8.21 -8.84 3.29
N MET A 109 -7.46 -7.76 3.10
CA MET A 109 -6.52 -7.62 2.00
C MET A 109 -5.42 -8.69 2.05
N VAL A 110 -4.83 -8.94 3.23
CA VAL A 110 -3.83 -10.00 3.43
C VAL A 110 -4.41 -11.37 3.06
N GLN A 111 -5.61 -11.69 3.56
CA GLN A 111 -6.29 -12.95 3.27
C GLN A 111 -6.54 -13.12 1.77
N GLU A 112 -7.03 -12.09 1.10
CA GLU A 112 -7.28 -12.12 -0.33
C GLU A 112 -5.98 -12.28 -1.15
N ILE A 113 -4.90 -11.58 -0.78
CA ILE A 113 -3.59 -11.74 -1.43
C ILE A 113 -3.10 -13.19 -1.33
N LEU A 114 -3.11 -13.75 -0.13
CA LEU A 114 -2.64 -15.12 0.11
C LEU A 114 -3.51 -16.18 -0.61
N ALA A 115 -4.81 -15.92 -0.74
CA ALA A 115 -5.74 -16.81 -1.45
C ALA A 115 -5.56 -16.73 -2.98
N HIS A 116 -5.38 -15.54 -3.55
CA HIS A 116 -5.24 -15.33 -5.00
C HIS A 116 -3.85 -15.64 -5.53
N LEU A 117 -2.82 -15.52 -4.69
CA LEU A 117 -1.42 -15.67 -5.06
C LEU A 117 -0.73 -16.71 -4.17
N PRO A 118 -1.05 -18.02 -4.33
CA PRO A 118 -0.44 -19.07 -3.52
C PRO A 118 1.08 -19.05 -3.63
N GLY A 119 1.78 -19.03 -2.48
CA GLY A 119 3.24 -19.01 -2.42
C GLY A 119 3.89 -17.63 -2.57
N VAL A 120 3.11 -16.57 -2.69
CA VAL A 120 3.64 -15.20 -2.69
C VAL A 120 4.36 -14.89 -1.37
N GLN A 121 5.51 -14.22 -1.47
CA GLN A 121 6.20 -13.65 -0.31
C GLN A 121 5.64 -12.25 -0.04
N LEU A 122 4.78 -12.13 0.97
CA LEU A 122 4.19 -10.84 1.35
C LEU A 122 4.95 -10.24 2.54
N THR A 123 5.33 -8.97 2.41
CA THR A 123 5.93 -8.18 3.48
C THR A 123 5.06 -6.96 3.76
N LEU A 124 4.62 -6.80 5.00
CA LEU A 124 3.90 -5.61 5.45
C LEU A 124 4.91 -4.57 5.96
N LEU A 125 4.85 -3.38 5.39
CA LEU A 125 5.74 -2.28 5.80
C LEU A 125 5.05 -1.45 6.88
N ALA A 126 5.78 -1.18 7.96
CA ALA A 126 5.32 -0.30 9.03
C ALA A 126 5.09 1.14 8.50
N TYR A 127 4.18 1.87 9.13
CA TYR A 127 3.95 3.28 8.86
C TYR A 127 5.08 4.13 9.39
N TYR A 128 5.46 5.14 8.61
CA TYR A 128 6.51 6.09 9.02
C TYR A 128 5.95 7.14 9.98
N PRO A 129 6.76 7.58 10.96
CA PRO A 129 6.38 8.69 11.83
C PRO A 129 6.28 10.00 11.05
N VAL A 130 5.45 10.92 11.52
CA VAL A 130 5.32 12.28 10.98
C VAL A 130 6.18 13.24 11.78
N ASN A 131 6.97 14.07 11.09
CA ASN A 131 7.66 15.19 11.70
C ASN A 131 6.75 16.44 11.66
N HIS A 132 5.93 16.61 12.67
CA HIS A 132 5.01 17.76 12.78
C HIS A 132 5.72 19.10 12.90
N GLU A 133 6.97 19.13 13.37
CA GLU A 133 7.76 20.37 13.45
C GLU A 133 8.18 20.87 12.07
N ALA A 134 8.39 19.96 11.13
CA ALA A 134 8.75 20.30 9.75
C ALA A 134 7.56 20.76 8.90
N ALA A 135 6.33 20.46 9.31
CA ALA A 135 5.10 20.79 8.60
C ALA A 135 4.00 21.25 9.59
N PRO A 136 4.22 22.34 10.35
CA PRO A 136 3.32 22.73 11.44
C PRO A 136 1.93 23.16 10.96
N ASP A 137 1.81 23.65 9.73
CA ASP A 137 0.56 24.15 9.15
C ASP A 137 -0.13 23.13 8.23
N ASP A 138 0.39 21.90 8.15
CA ASP A 138 -0.16 20.88 7.27
C ASP A 138 -1.38 20.20 7.90
N SER A 139 -2.57 20.62 7.44
CA SER A 139 -3.86 20.05 7.87
C SER A 139 -4.02 18.57 7.56
N TRP A 140 -3.27 18.03 6.58
CA TRP A 140 -3.30 16.60 6.21
C TRP A 140 -2.83 15.69 7.35
N PHE A 141 -1.90 16.18 8.20
CA PHE A 141 -1.33 15.40 9.29
C PHE A 141 -1.95 15.71 10.65
N PHE A 142 -2.93 16.62 10.71
CA PHE A 142 -3.47 17.10 11.99
C PHE A 142 -3.97 15.97 12.89
N TYR A 143 -4.70 15.02 12.33
CA TYR A 143 -5.20 13.85 13.06
C TYR A 143 -4.30 12.62 12.93
N ARG A 144 -3.33 12.60 12.04
CA ARG A 144 -2.34 11.53 11.90
C ARG A 144 -1.22 11.74 12.90
N THR A 145 -1.49 11.49 14.16
CA THR A 145 -0.51 11.61 15.23
C THR A 145 0.45 10.41 15.26
N ASN A 146 1.66 10.61 15.78
CA ASN A 146 2.61 9.52 15.97
C ASN A 146 2.11 8.45 16.95
N GLU A 147 1.20 8.79 17.86
CA GLU A 147 0.51 7.84 18.73
C GLU A 147 -0.39 6.89 17.91
N ARG A 148 -1.25 7.45 17.03
CA ARG A 148 -2.06 6.63 16.11
C ARG A 148 -1.19 5.72 15.23
N ILE A 149 -0.11 6.26 14.70
CA ILE A 149 0.86 5.51 13.88
C ILE A 149 1.49 4.36 14.68
N HIS A 150 1.94 4.63 15.90
CA HIS A 150 2.54 3.60 16.76
C HIS A 150 1.55 2.48 17.09
N GLU A 151 0.32 2.82 17.44
CA GLU A 151 -0.71 1.83 17.71
C GLU A 151 -1.11 1.01 16.47
N ALA A 152 -1.17 1.66 15.30
CA ALA A 152 -1.43 0.97 14.06
C ALA A 152 -0.27 0.03 13.68
N ASN A 153 0.98 0.44 13.91
CA ASN A 153 2.15 -0.40 13.66
C ASN A 153 2.17 -1.66 14.52
N LYS A 154 1.83 -1.55 15.81
CA LYS A 154 1.67 -2.75 16.66
C LYS A 154 0.63 -3.72 16.11
N ALA A 155 -0.46 -3.20 15.55
CA ALA A 155 -1.50 -4.03 14.98
C ALA A 155 -1.07 -4.65 13.64
N VAL A 156 -0.30 -3.93 12.81
CA VAL A 156 0.30 -4.48 11.57
C VAL A 156 1.31 -5.57 11.89
N GLU A 157 2.16 -5.37 12.91
CA GLU A 157 3.11 -6.38 13.39
C GLU A 157 2.39 -7.66 13.84
N ALA A 158 1.37 -7.52 14.70
CA ALA A 158 0.55 -8.65 15.14
C ALA A 158 -0.15 -9.37 13.96
N LEU A 159 -0.58 -8.62 12.94
CA LEU A 159 -1.14 -9.19 11.72
C LEU A 159 -0.09 -9.99 10.93
N ALA A 160 1.12 -9.46 10.79
CA ALA A 160 2.23 -10.15 10.13
C ALA A 160 2.59 -11.46 10.86
N GLU A 161 2.69 -11.42 12.19
CA GLU A 161 2.92 -12.61 13.01
C GLU A 161 1.82 -13.66 12.82
N LYS A 162 0.54 -13.24 12.83
CA LYS A 162 -0.63 -14.11 12.66
C LYS A 162 -0.60 -14.90 11.36
N TYR A 163 -0.11 -14.29 10.28
CA TYR A 163 -0.06 -14.90 8.94
C TYR A 163 1.34 -15.38 8.54
N HIS A 164 2.31 -15.35 9.46
CA HIS A 164 3.71 -15.76 9.22
C HIS A 164 4.37 -15.04 8.04
N LEU A 165 4.21 -13.70 8.01
CA LEU A 165 4.73 -12.81 6.97
C LEU A 165 6.08 -12.20 7.36
#